data_aaaa532a2bb5de2197c72b7e1015e6b7
#
_entry.id   aaaa532a2bb5de2197c72b7e1015e6b7
#
_cell.length_a   1.000
_cell.length_b   1.000
_cell.length_c   1.000
_cell.angle_alpha   90.00
_cell.angle_beta   90.00
_cell.angle_gamma   90.00
#
_symmetry.space_group_name_H-M   'P 1'
#
loop_
_entity.id
_entity.type
_entity.pdbx_description
1 polymer ?
#
loop_
_entity_poly.entity_id
_entity_poly.type
_entity_poly.pdbx_seq_one_letter_code
_entity_poly.pdbx_strand_id
1 'polypeptide(L)'
;KAQILGLGYMCGAPRFVEMAWTLARLRITLEKSKETVKQFRKDNPLITDLWSNCDQWLKAAAATDRELTLDLPSGREIRYFDLDRIGGMKSSVTRGDEKKYFQYGGKTAENIIQGMARDVMCAAILRIEKAGYPVVFHVHDEVICDVPMDTEVQTIIDLMTTVPEWAEGLPVDAAGFETQYYKK
;
A
#
# COMPACT_ATOMS: atom_id res chain seq x y z
N LYS A 1 7.33 8.13 10.77
CA LYS A 1 6.66 6.84 10.50
C LYS A 1 5.18 6.88 10.93
N ALA A 2 4.83 7.20 12.19
CA ALA A 2 3.44 7.22 12.68
C ALA A 2 2.52 8.19 11.89
N GLN A 3 3.00 9.36 11.50
CA GLN A 3 2.24 10.31 10.70
C GLN A 3 1.91 9.75 9.31
N ILE A 4 2.89 9.19 8.61
CA ILE A 4 2.69 8.64 7.25
C ILE A 4 1.74 7.45 7.30
N LEU A 5 2.00 6.46 8.16
CA LEU A 5 1.20 5.24 8.26
C LEU A 5 -0.22 5.46 8.83
N GLY A 6 -0.41 6.51 9.64
CA GLY A 6 -1.72 6.85 10.19
C GLY A 6 -2.45 7.87 9.33
N LEU A 7 -1.85 9.05 9.18
CA LEU A 7 -2.53 10.19 8.56
C LEU A 7 -2.61 10.05 7.04
N GLY A 8 -1.69 9.33 6.40
CA GLY A 8 -1.71 9.06 4.96
C GLY A 8 -2.97 8.31 4.48
N TYR A 9 -3.67 7.64 5.40
CA TYR A 9 -4.87 6.85 5.10
C TYR A 9 -6.13 7.37 5.81
N MET A 10 -6.25 8.71 5.94
CA MET A 10 -7.43 9.41 6.45
C MET A 10 -7.71 9.19 7.95
N CYS A 11 -6.72 8.80 8.73
CA CYS A 11 -6.86 8.59 10.17
C CYS A 11 -7.37 9.88 10.86
N GLY A 12 -8.34 9.73 11.75
CA GLY A 12 -8.86 10.81 12.59
C GLY A 12 -8.04 11.00 13.87
N ALA A 13 -8.20 12.17 14.53
CA ALA A 13 -7.41 12.51 15.70
C ALA A 13 -7.49 11.51 16.88
N PRO A 14 -8.65 10.95 17.25
CA PRO A 14 -8.70 9.93 18.31
C PRO A 14 -7.87 8.70 17.96
N ARG A 15 -8.01 8.18 16.74
CA ARG A 15 -7.27 7.01 16.29
C ARG A 15 -5.76 7.30 16.16
N PHE A 16 -5.39 8.53 15.80
CA PHE A 16 -3.98 8.91 15.71
C PHE A 16 -3.27 8.92 17.08
N VAL A 17 -3.97 9.23 18.18
CA VAL A 17 -3.41 9.08 19.54
C VAL A 17 -2.99 7.64 19.81
N GLU A 18 -3.86 6.67 19.48
CA GLU A 18 -3.57 5.25 19.64
C GLU A 18 -2.40 4.80 18.75
N MET A 19 -2.39 5.22 17.48
CA MET A 19 -1.34 4.87 16.52
C MET A 19 0.02 5.48 16.89
N ALA A 20 0.05 6.70 17.42
CA ALA A 20 1.28 7.34 17.90
C ALA A 20 1.93 6.51 19.02
N TRP A 21 1.11 5.98 19.92
CA TRP A 21 1.61 5.08 20.96
C TRP A 21 2.04 3.73 20.40
N THR A 22 1.22 3.10 19.58
CA THR A 22 1.50 1.74 19.06
C THR A 22 2.72 1.70 18.16
N LEU A 23 2.86 2.68 17.24
CA LEU A 23 3.91 2.67 16.21
C LEU A 23 5.19 3.37 16.64
N ALA A 24 5.12 4.33 17.57
CA ALA A 24 6.27 5.17 17.91
C ALA A 24 6.49 5.31 19.43
N ARG A 25 5.66 4.69 20.27
CA ARG A 25 5.66 4.84 21.73
C ARG A 25 5.53 6.29 22.20
N LEU A 26 4.90 7.15 21.38
CA LEU A 26 4.69 8.55 21.69
C LEU A 26 3.32 8.75 22.36
N ARG A 27 3.34 9.35 23.55
CA ARG A 27 2.12 9.81 24.24
C ARG A 27 1.82 11.23 23.81
N ILE A 28 0.71 11.44 23.10
CA ILE A 28 0.23 12.75 22.68
C ILE A 28 -1.17 12.98 23.21
N THR A 29 -1.50 14.24 23.49
CA THR A 29 -2.87 14.61 23.88
C THR A 29 -3.79 14.63 22.67
N LEU A 30 -5.10 14.58 22.90
CA LEU A 30 -6.10 14.67 21.83
C LEU A 30 -6.01 16.04 21.10
N GLU A 31 -5.74 17.10 21.84
CA GLU A 31 -5.57 18.46 21.29
C GLU A 31 -4.38 18.49 20.33
N LYS A 32 -3.22 17.96 20.77
CA LYS A 32 -2.02 17.87 19.91
C LYS A 32 -2.27 16.99 18.69
N SER A 33 -3.01 15.92 18.87
CA SER A 33 -3.42 15.05 17.75
C SER A 33 -4.30 15.80 16.73
N LYS A 34 -5.29 16.58 17.18
CA LYS A 34 -6.14 17.39 16.28
C LYS A 34 -5.33 18.42 15.49
N GLU A 35 -4.39 19.12 16.14
CA GLU A 35 -3.47 20.04 15.46
C GLU A 35 -2.64 19.32 14.39
N THR A 36 -2.05 18.18 14.76
CA THR A 36 -1.21 17.39 13.86
C THR A 36 -1.99 16.89 12.64
N VAL A 37 -3.18 16.36 12.84
CA VAL A 37 -4.07 15.91 11.75
C VAL A 37 -4.45 17.08 10.84
N LYS A 38 -4.81 18.24 11.41
CA LYS A 38 -5.15 19.44 10.65
C LYS A 38 -3.96 19.93 9.82
N GLN A 39 -2.78 20.00 10.43
CA GLN A 39 -1.56 20.43 9.75
C GLN A 39 -1.17 19.47 8.63
N PHE A 40 -1.17 18.15 8.88
CA PHE A 40 -0.89 17.15 7.87
C PHE A 40 -1.77 17.29 6.62
N ARG A 41 -3.09 17.46 6.82
CA ARG A 41 -4.04 17.63 5.71
C ARG A 41 -3.81 18.92 4.92
N LYS A 42 -3.41 20.00 5.60
CA LYS A 42 -3.06 21.26 4.96
C LYS A 42 -1.78 21.15 4.12
N ASP A 43 -0.79 20.42 4.64
CA ASP A 43 0.52 20.30 3.99
C ASP A 43 0.51 19.26 2.85
N ASN A 44 -0.50 18.38 2.82
CA ASN A 44 -0.60 17.29 1.84
C ASN A 44 -1.95 17.33 1.09
N PRO A 45 -2.24 18.39 0.32
CA PRO A 45 -3.52 18.53 -0.37
C PRO A 45 -3.79 17.42 -1.37
N LEU A 46 -2.77 16.96 -2.13
CA LEU A 46 -2.93 15.88 -3.11
C LEU A 46 -3.36 14.56 -2.47
N ILE A 47 -2.91 14.28 -1.25
CA ILE A 47 -3.33 13.08 -0.51
C ILE A 47 -4.81 13.21 -0.09
N THR A 48 -5.23 14.39 0.37
CA THR A 48 -6.63 14.62 0.75
C THR A 48 -7.56 14.60 -0.45
N ASP A 49 -7.10 15.09 -1.59
CA ASP A 49 -7.84 15.04 -2.86
C ASP A 49 -7.99 13.59 -3.36
N LEU A 50 -6.94 12.77 -3.24
CA LEU A 50 -7.03 11.34 -3.55
C LEU A 50 -8.10 10.65 -2.70
N TRP A 51 -8.16 10.90 -1.38
CA TRP A 51 -9.22 10.33 -0.54
C TRP A 51 -10.61 10.77 -0.96
N SER A 52 -10.75 12.06 -1.29
CA SER A 52 -12.02 12.63 -1.75
C SER A 52 -12.47 11.99 -3.05
N ASN A 53 -11.56 11.84 -4.02
CA ASN A 53 -11.83 11.17 -5.29
C ASN A 53 -12.23 9.71 -5.08
N CYS A 54 -11.50 8.97 -4.25
CA CYS A 54 -11.83 7.59 -3.91
C CYS A 54 -13.25 7.47 -3.29
N ASP A 55 -13.61 8.37 -2.37
CA ASP A 55 -14.96 8.42 -1.79
C ASP A 55 -16.03 8.71 -2.85
N GLN A 56 -15.75 9.60 -3.80
CA GLN A 56 -16.67 9.93 -4.89
C GLN A 56 -16.85 8.73 -5.83
N TRP A 57 -15.79 8.05 -6.22
CA TRP A 57 -15.85 6.85 -7.06
C TRP A 57 -16.67 5.73 -6.42
N LEU A 58 -16.44 5.45 -5.13
CA LEU A 58 -17.24 4.48 -4.38
C LEU A 58 -18.73 4.84 -4.36
N LYS A 59 -19.05 6.13 -4.13
CA LYS A 59 -20.43 6.61 -4.07
C LYS A 59 -21.13 6.55 -5.44
N ALA A 60 -20.42 6.91 -6.50
CA ALA A 60 -20.93 6.84 -7.86
C ALA A 60 -21.20 5.38 -8.26
N ALA A 61 -20.24 4.50 -8.07
CA ALA A 61 -20.38 3.08 -8.37
C ALA A 61 -21.51 2.41 -7.58
N ALA A 62 -21.63 2.73 -6.28
CA ALA A 62 -22.73 2.19 -5.46
C ALA A 62 -24.13 2.69 -5.88
N ALA A 63 -24.21 3.80 -6.61
CA ALA A 63 -25.47 4.34 -7.12
C ALA A 63 -25.87 3.77 -8.50
N THR A 64 -24.93 3.13 -9.20
CA THR A 64 -25.12 2.59 -10.55
C THR A 64 -24.98 1.06 -10.56
N ASP A 65 -23.82 0.58 -10.94
CA ASP A 65 -23.58 -0.85 -11.19
C ASP A 65 -23.23 -1.64 -9.93
N ARG A 66 -23.03 -0.96 -8.81
CA ARG A 66 -22.55 -1.52 -7.53
C ARG A 66 -21.19 -2.18 -7.64
N GLU A 67 -20.41 -1.81 -8.65
CA GLU A 67 -19.04 -2.27 -8.87
C GLU A 67 -18.13 -1.10 -9.22
N LEU A 68 -16.91 -1.13 -8.70
CA LEU A 68 -15.87 -0.17 -8.99
C LEU A 68 -14.62 -0.91 -9.43
N THR A 69 -14.11 -0.56 -10.60
CA THR A 69 -12.80 -0.99 -11.09
C THR A 69 -11.86 0.22 -11.10
N LEU A 70 -10.67 0.05 -10.56
CA LEU A 70 -9.62 1.04 -10.53
C LEU A 70 -8.38 0.48 -11.21
N ASP A 71 -7.95 1.14 -12.28
CA ASP A 71 -6.72 0.79 -12.99
C ASP A 71 -5.50 1.29 -12.23
N LEU A 72 -4.52 0.44 -12.01
CA LEU A 72 -3.21 0.79 -11.49
C LEU A 72 -2.26 1.15 -12.63
N PRO A 73 -1.23 1.98 -12.39
CA PRO A 73 -0.24 2.33 -13.41
C PRO A 73 0.46 1.13 -14.06
N SER A 74 0.53 0.00 -13.36
CA SER A 74 1.04 -1.28 -13.86
C SER A 74 0.17 -1.96 -14.92
N GLY A 75 -1.05 -1.46 -15.16
CA GLY A 75 -2.08 -2.10 -15.98
C GLY A 75 -2.92 -3.15 -15.25
N ARG A 76 -2.66 -3.39 -13.97
CA ARG A 76 -3.49 -4.26 -13.12
C ARG A 76 -4.69 -3.48 -12.55
N GLU A 77 -5.79 -4.18 -12.31
CA GLU A 77 -7.01 -3.61 -11.77
C GLU A 77 -7.24 -4.00 -10.29
N ILE A 78 -7.82 -3.07 -9.53
CA ILE A 78 -8.44 -3.34 -8.23
C ILE A 78 -9.95 -3.27 -8.43
N ARG A 79 -10.66 -4.31 -8.02
CA ARG A 79 -12.11 -4.39 -8.15
C ARG A 79 -12.81 -4.47 -6.81
N TYR A 80 -13.92 -3.73 -6.70
CA TYR A 80 -14.84 -3.76 -5.56
C TYR A 80 -16.21 -4.17 -6.08
N PHE A 81 -16.77 -5.24 -5.50
CA PHE A 81 -18.07 -5.80 -5.91
C PHE A 81 -19.13 -5.52 -4.85
N ASP A 82 -20.38 -5.61 -5.28
CA ASP A 82 -21.57 -5.53 -4.41
C ASP A 82 -21.56 -4.31 -3.48
N LEU A 83 -21.16 -3.17 -4.01
CA LEU A 83 -21.12 -1.92 -3.27
C LEU A 83 -22.49 -1.59 -2.68
N ASP A 84 -22.54 -1.30 -1.38
CA ASP A 84 -23.75 -1.03 -0.63
C ASP A 84 -23.52 0.13 0.34
N ARG A 85 -24.57 0.93 0.56
CA ARG A 85 -24.58 2.08 1.47
C ARG A 85 -25.30 1.81 2.79
N ILE A 86 -25.97 0.67 2.93
CA ILE A 86 -26.76 0.34 4.13
C ILE A 86 -25.82 0.11 5.31
N GLY A 87 -25.90 0.98 6.32
CA GLY A 87 -25.01 0.94 7.48
C GLY A 87 -23.56 1.34 7.18
N GLY A 88 -23.34 2.18 6.14
CA GLY A 88 -22.04 2.65 5.64
C GLY A 88 -21.64 1.99 4.32
N MET A 89 -20.68 2.61 3.62
CA MET A 89 -20.18 2.06 2.38
C MET A 89 -19.46 0.72 2.62
N LYS A 90 -19.88 -0.33 1.93
CA LYS A 90 -19.30 -1.68 2.02
C LYS A 90 -19.14 -2.29 0.63
N SER A 91 -18.18 -3.19 0.49
CA SER A 91 -18.00 -4.03 -0.71
C SER A 91 -17.60 -5.45 -0.36
N SER A 92 -17.85 -6.39 -1.27
CA SER A 92 -17.25 -7.72 -1.23
C SER A 92 -15.95 -7.79 -2.07
N VAL A 93 -15.14 -8.82 -1.84
CA VAL A 93 -13.92 -9.10 -2.61
C VAL A 93 -14.27 -9.88 -3.89
N THR A 94 -15.27 -10.74 -3.80
CA THR A 94 -15.80 -11.53 -4.92
C THR A 94 -17.27 -11.21 -5.09
N ARG A 95 -17.76 -11.19 -6.32
CA ARG A 95 -19.16 -10.93 -6.63
C ARG A 95 -20.06 -11.98 -5.96
N GLY A 96 -21.11 -11.50 -5.25
CA GLY A 96 -22.04 -12.36 -4.54
C GLY A 96 -21.56 -12.91 -3.20
N ASP A 97 -20.37 -12.49 -2.71
CA ASP A 97 -19.90 -12.87 -1.38
C ASP A 97 -20.74 -12.22 -0.28
N GLU A 98 -21.17 -13.00 0.70
CA GLU A 98 -21.90 -12.50 1.88
C GLU A 98 -21.01 -11.60 2.77
N LYS A 99 -19.73 -11.84 2.78
CA LYS A 99 -18.76 -11.08 3.58
C LYS A 99 -18.44 -9.74 2.95
N LYS A 100 -18.85 -8.67 3.62
CA LYS A 100 -18.62 -7.31 3.18
C LYS A 100 -17.67 -6.55 4.11
N TYR A 101 -16.83 -5.72 3.52
CA TYR A 101 -15.85 -4.91 4.20
C TYR A 101 -16.18 -3.44 4.06
N PHE A 102 -16.00 -2.67 5.15
CA PHE A 102 -16.15 -1.22 5.11
C PHE A 102 -15.16 -0.59 4.14
N GLN A 103 -15.67 0.34 3.32
CA GLN A 103 -14.90 1.12 2.37
C GLN A 103 -15.08 2.61 2.65
N TYR A 104 -14.01 3.35 2.47
CA TYR A 104 -13.97 4.82 2.51
C TYR A 104 -12.72 5.30 1.77
N GLY A 105 -12.64 6.59 1.41
CA GLY A 105 -11.58 7.10 0.57
C GLY A 105 -10.18 6.78 1.02
N GLY A 106 -9.90 6.89 2.32
CA GLY A 106 -8.58 6.52 2.86
C GLY A 106 -8.26 5.03 2.74
N LYS A 107 -9.25 4.15 2.88
CA LYS A 107 -9.06 2.70 2.70
C LYS A 107 -8.83 2.34 1.23
N THR A 108 -9.57 2.96 0.34
CA THR A 108 -9.38 2.76 -1.11
C THR A 108 -8.02 3.28 -1.55
N ALA A 109 -7.58 4.46 -1.06
CA ALA A 109 -6.25 4.98 -1.31
C ALA A 109 -5.15 4.04 -0.76
N GLU A 110 -5.33 3.44 0.43
CA GLU A 110 -4.44 2.41 0.97
C GLU A 110 -4.34 1.23 0.01
N ASN A 111 -5.47 0.71 -0.49
CA ASN A 111 -5.48 -0.42 -1.41
C ASN A 111 -4.76 -0.09 -2.73
N ILE A 112 -4.91 1.12 -3.27
CA ILE A 112 -4.19 1.59 -4.47
C ILE A 112 -2.68 1.57 -4.21
N ILE A 113 -2.21 2.18 -3.12
CA ILE A 113 -0.80 2.26 -2.79
C ILE A 113 -0.20 0.87 -2.52
N GLN A 114 -0.91 0.02 -1.77
CA GLN A 114 -0.48 -1.37 -1.53
C GLN A 114 -0.48 -2.19 -2.83
N GLY A 115 -1.44 -1.95 -3.71
CA GLY A 115 -1.49 -2.55 -5.04
C GLY A 115 -0.26 -2.20 -5.87
N MET A 116 0.08 -0.91 -5.95
CA MET A 116 1.26 -0.42 -6.67
C MET A 116 2.56 -0.97 -6.07
N ALA A 117 2.70 -0.97 -4.74
CA ALA A 117 3.86 -1.54 -4.06
C ALA A 117 4.03 -3.04 -4.39
N ARG A 118 2.92 -3.79 -4.42
CA ARG A 118 2.91 -5.19 -4.85
C ARG A 118 3.38 -5.36 -6.30
N ASP A 119 2.96 -4.46 -7.19
CA ASP A 119 3.34 -4.51 -8.60
C ASP A 119 4.83 -4.21 -8.82
N VAL A 120 5.39 -3.24 -8.08
CA VAL A 120 6.85 -2.98 -8.05
C VAL A 120 7.61 -4.23 -7.59
N MET A 121 7.15 -4.87 -6.51
CA MET A 121 7.74 -6.09 -5.98
C MET A 121 7.67 -7.25 -7.00
N CYS A 122 6.54 -7.45 -7.65
CA CYS A 122 6.39 -8.48 -8.68
C CYS A 122 7.33 -8.22 -9.87
N ALA A 123 7.46 -6.97 -10.31
CA ALA A 123 8.39 -6.60 -11.37
C ALA A 123 9.85 -6.87 -10.98
N ALA A 124 10.21 -6.63 -9.71
CA ALA A 124 11.54 -6.95 -9.18
C ALA A 124 11.80 -8.46 -9.17
N ILE A 125 10.86 -9.26 -8.65
CA ILE A 125 10.96 -10.73 -8.64
C ILE A 125 11.16 -11.29 -10.05
N LEU A 126 10.34 -10.86 -11.01
CA LEU A 126 10.45 -11.32 -12.41
C LEU A 126 11.81 -10.93 -13.04
N ARG A 127 12.36 -9.79 -12.66
CA ARG A 127 13.66 -9.32 -13.15
C ARG A 127 14.82 -10.13 -12.57
N ILE A 128 14.76 -10.43 -11.28
CA ILE A 128 15.73 -11.28 -10.57
C ILE A 128 15.73 -12.69 -11.18
N GLU A 129 14.56 -13.30 -11.35
CA GLU A 129 14.40 -14.61 -12.00
C GLU A 129 14.94 -14.62 -13.45
N LYS A 130 14.59 -13.57 -14.22
CA LYS A 130 15.08 -13.44 -15.61
C LYS A 130 16.60 -13.27 -15.70
N ALA A 131 17.23 -12.71 -14.68
CA ALA A 131 18.68 -12.61 -14.58
C ALA A 131 19.38 -13.94 -14.19
N GLY A 132 18.60 -14.98 -13.91
CA GLY A 132 19.11 -16.32 -13.56
C GLY A 132 19.29 -16.56 -12.07
N TYR A 133 18.74 -15.72 -11.21
CA TYR A 133 18.81 -15.88 -9.76
C TYR A 133 17.47 -16.40 -9.22
N PRO A 134 17.37 -17.68 -8.80
CA PRO A 134 16.13 -18.27 -8.31
C PRO A 134 15.60 -17.57 -7.07
N VAL A 135 14.34 -17.11 -7.12
CA VAL A 135 13.63 -16.57 -5.95
C VAL A 135 12.93 -17.71 -5.23
N VAL A 136 13.45 -18.12 -4.08
CA VAL A 136 12.93 -19.25 -3.29
C VAL A 136 11.58 -18.90 -2.66
N PHE A 137 11.48 -17.71 -2.07
CA PHE A 137 10.22 -17.15 -1.57
C PHE A 137 10.38 -15.63 -1.32
N HIS A 138 9.26 -14.98 -1.01
CA HIS A 138 9.23 -13.57 -0.61
C HIS A 138 8.31 -13.37 0.60
N VAL A 139 8.63 -12.37 1.41
CA VAL A 139 7.81 -11.99 2.58
C VAL A 139 7.60 -10.47 2.55
N HIS A 140 6.37 -10.03 2.28
CA HIS A 140 6.01 -8.61 2.13
C HIS A 140 6.88 -7.89 1.08
N ASP A 141 7.89 -7.15 1.53
CA ASP A 141 8.86 -6.36 0.78
C ASP A 141 10.27 -7.00 0.73
N GLU A 142 10.41 -8.23 1.19
CA GLU A 142 11.64 -9.00 1.24
C GLU A 142 11.65 -10.08 0.17
N VAL A 143 12.76 -10.25 -0.53
CA VAL A 143 13.01 -11.35 -1.49
C VAL A 143 14.13 -12.21 -0.96
N ILE A 144 13.98 -13.53 -1.05
CA ILE A 144 14.98 -14.50 -0.68
C ILE A 144 15.37 -15.28 -1.94
N CYS A 145 16.65 -15.19 -2.30
CA CYS A 145 17.22 -15.87 -3.47
C CYS A 145 18.20 -16.94 -3.03
N ASP A 146 18.20 -18.07 -3.75
CA ASP A 146 19.26 -19.08 -3.65
C ASP A 146 20.26 -18.82 -4.79
N VAL A 147 21.46 -18.36 -4.43
CA VAL A 147 22.44 -17.87 -5.40
C VAL A 147 23.81 -18.53 -5.18
N PRO A 148 24.65 -18.60 -6.24
CA PRO A 148 26.04 -19.03 -6.09
C PRO A 148 26.80 -18.21 -5.04
N MET A 149 27.76 -18.84 -4.35
CA MET A 149 28.54 -18.26 -3.26
C MET A 149 29.38 -17.04 -3.67
N ASP A 150 29.65 -16.86 -4.95
CA ASP A 150 30.39 -15.75 -5.54
C ASP A 150 29.49 -14.62 -6.05
N THR A 151 28.18 -14.71 -5.82
CA THR A 151 27.23 -13.65 -6.20
C THR A 151 27.33 -12.48 -5.21
N GLU A 152 27.65 -11.31 -5.71
CA GLU A 152 27.64 -10.08 -4.88
C GLU A 152 26.19 -9.68 -4.51
N VAL A 153 25.94 -9.41 -3.24
CA VAL A 153 24.63 -8.94 -2.73
C VAL A 153 24.14 -7.71 -3.50
N GLN A 154 25.07 -6.82 -3.89
CA GLN A 154 24.73 -5.61 -4.65
C GLN A 154 24.05 -5.92 -5.98
N THR A 155 24.40 -7.03 -6.64
CA THR A 155 23.75 -7.47 -7.89
C THR A 155 22.25 -7.69 -7.70
N ILE A 156 21.85 -8.33 -6.62
CA ILE A 156 20.44 -8.56 -6.30
C ILE A 156 19.74 -7.26 -5.88
N ILE A 157 20.44 -6.41 -5.12
CA ILE A 157 19.92 -5.08 -4.72
C ILE A 157 19.65 -4.22 -5.96
N ASP A 158 20.55 -4.16 -6.92
CA ASP A 158 20.39 -3.39 -8.16
C ASP A 158 19.22 -3.90 -9.00
N LEU A 159 19.06 -5.23 -9.11
CA LEU A 159 17.90 -5.84 -9.76
C LEU A 159 16.60 -5.54 -9.02
N MET A 160 16.61 -5.50 -7.70
CA MET A 160 15.43 -5.24 -6.89
C MET A 160 15.01 -3.77 -6.96
N THR A 161 15.95 -2.84 -6.99
CA THR A 161 15.72 -1.40 -6.95
C THR A 161 15.48 -0.76 -8.32
N THR A 162 15.71 -1.49 -9.41
CA THR A 162 15.37 -1.02 -10.76
C THR A 162 13.87 -0.76 -10.85
N VAL A 163 13.50 0.47 -11.20
CA VAL A 163 12.10 0.92 -11.28
C VAL A 163 11.52 0.59 -12.66
N PRO A 164 10.32 -0.01 -12.75
CA PRO A 164 9.64 -0.20 -14.03
C PRO A 164 9.18 1.14 -14.64
N GLU A 165 9.03 1.22 -15.97
CA GLU A 165 8.69 2.45 -16.70
C GLU A 165 7.44 3.14 -16.14
N TRP A 166 6.39 2.38 -15.80
CA TRP A 166 5.15 2.93 -15.25
C TRP A 166 5.31 3.55 -13.84
N ALA A 167 6.44 3.32 -13.17
CA ALA A 167 6.77 3.87 -11.85
C ALA A 167 7.99 4.81 -11.90
N GLU A 168 8.33 5.35 -13.08
CA GLU A 168 9.45 6.29 -13.25
C GLU A 168 9.39 7.42 -12.22
N GLY A 169 10.53 7.74 -11.61
CA GLY A 169 10.64 8.76 -10.56
C GLY A 169 10.28 8.28 -9.15
N LEU A 170 9.80 7.04 -8.97
CA LEU A 170 9.60 6.48 -7.63
C LEU A 170 10.96 6.14 -6.99
N PRO A 171 11.29 6.72 -5.82
CA PRO A 171 12.53 6.37 -5.11
C PRO A 171 12.36 4.98 -4.45
N VAL A 172 12.97 3.97 -5.04
CA VAL A 172 13.04 2.60 -4.49
C VAL A 172 14.44 2.36 -3.98
N ASP A 173 14.55 1.89 -2.74
CA ASP A 173 15.79 1.52 -2.10
C ASP A 173 15.65 0.14 -1.45
N ALA A 174 16.75 -0.60 -1.36
CA ALA A 174 16.80 -1.90 -0.71
C ALA A 174 18.13 -2.10 0.02
N ALA A 175 18.09 -2.91 1.06
CA ALA A 175 19.27 -3.41 1.75
C ALA A 175 19.24 -4.94 1.70
N GLY A 176 20.40 -5.56 1.65
CA GLY A 176 20.54 -7.02 1.60
C GLY A 176 21.72 -7.52 2.42
N PHE A 177 21.71 -8.80 2.70
CA PHE A 177 22.81 -9.52 3.33
C PHE A 177 22.81 -10.99 2.91
N GLU A 178 23.95 -11.63 3.02
CA GLU A 178 24.11 -13.07 2.76
C GLU A 178 23.93 -13.88 4.03
N THR A 179 23.38 -15.07 3.89
CA THR A 179 23.23 -16.02 4.99
C THR A 179 23.10 -17.44 4.43
N GLN A 180 23.51 -18.44 5.22
CA GLN A 180 23.34 -19.85 4.87
C GLN A 180 21.97 -20.43 5.24
N TYR A 181 21.15 -19.65 5.94
CA TYR A 181 19.79 -20.01 6.36
C TYR A 181 18.94 -18.76 6.49
N TYR A 182 17.63 -18.90 6.31
CA TYR A 182 16.73 -17.78 6.46
C TYR A 182 16.83 -17.17 7.87
N LYS A 183 17.05 -15.87 7.91
CA LYS A 183 17.14 -15.06 9.13
C LYS A 183 16.39 -13.75 8.92
N LYS A 184 15.54 -13.42 9.86
CA LYS A 184 14.80 -12.16 9.88
C LYS A 184 15.41 -11.20 10.89
#